data_3f14b23f2c423e6892eaed7332b1e979
#
_entry.id   3f14b23f2c423e6892eaed7332b1e979
#
_cell.length_a   1.000
_cell.length_b   1.000
_cell.length_c   1.000
_cell.angle_alpha   90.00
_cell.angle_beta   90.00
_cell.angle_gamma   90.00
#
_symmetry.space_group_name_H-M   'P 1'
#
loop_
_entity.id
_entity.type
_entity.pdbx_description
1 polymer ?
#
loop_
_entity_poly.entity_id
_entity_poly.type
_entity_poly.pdbx_seq_one_letter_code
_entity_poly.pdbx_strand_id
1 'polypeptide(L)'
;RRQRQMCIETGLEAGTLNSHGIAGLCAAINYINTITIPVIAKKEQELLWHFYKGICNIPEIHIYGDFDTKERAAILSLNIEGYDSGTVSDLLSQEYDIATRPGAHCAPRMHQALGTTETGAVRFSFSSFNTMEEVETAIQALKELVE
;
A
#
# COMPACT_ATOMS: atom_id res chain seq x y z
N ARG A 1 -30.75 1.55 25.70
CA ARG A 1 -31.44 0.22 25.73
C ARG A 1 -30.76 -0.77 24.78
N ARG A 2 -30.51 -0.42 23.52
CA ARG A 2 -29.82 -1.31 22.53
C ARG A 2 -28.43 -1.76 22.99
N GLN A 3 -27.62 -0.87 23.53
CA GLN A 3 -26.27 -1.20 24.01
C GLN A 3 -26.27 -2.18 25.19
N ARG A 4 -27.27 -2.06 26.12
CA ARG A 4 -27.39 -3.01 27.24
C ARG A 4 -27.79 -4.41 26.77
N GLN A 5 -28.65 -4.51 25.77
CA GLN A 5 -29.07 -5.78 25.19
C GLN A 5 -27.91 -6.48 24.50
N MET A 6 -27.11 -5.75 23.76
CA MET A 6 -25.85 -6.26 23.11
C MET A 6 -24.89 -6.86 24.14
N CYS A 7 -24.67 -6.18 25.27
CA CYS A 7 -23.71 -6.63 26.28
C CYS A 7 -24.17 -7.87 27.07
N ILE A 8 -25.48 -8.13 27.15
CA ILE A 8 -26.03 -9.22 27.95
C ILE A 8 -26.21 -10.51 27.14
N GLU A 9 -26.69 -10.41 25.91
CA GLU A 9 -27.07 -11.57 25.09
C GLU A 9 -26.01 -12.03 24.09
N THR A 10 -25.21 -11.10 23.53
CA THR A 10 -24.26 -11.37 22.46
C THR A 10 -22.87 -10.83 22.73
N GLY A 11 -22.57 -10.41 23.92
CA GLY A 11 -21.36 -9.72 24.26
C GLY A 11 -21.30 -8.33 23.59
N LEU A 12 -20.30 -8.07 22.76
CA LEU A 12 -20.13 -6.80 22.06
C LEU A 12 -20.81 -6.76 20.68
N GLU A 13 -21.41 -7.85 20.24
CA GLU A 13 -22.00 -8.00 18.91
C GLU A 13 -23.50 -8.27 18.99
N ALA A 14 -24.29 -7.55 18.20
CA ALA A 14 -25.73 -7.69 18.12
C ALA A 14 -26.13 -8.47 16.86
N GLY A 15 -26.97 -9.52 17.06
CA GLY A 15 -27.51 -10.33 15.98
C GLY A 15 -26.65 -11.54 15.62
N THR A 16 -26.86 -12.10 14.45
CA THR A 16 -26.15 -13.28 13.98
C THR A 16 -24.67 -12.94 13.72
N LEU A 17 -23.79 -13.74 14.29
CA LEU A 17 -22.34 -13.60 14.07
C LEU A 17 -21.98 -13.73 12.58
N ASN A 18 -20.99 -12.94 12.15
CA ASN A 18 -20.43 -13.05 10.81
C ASN A 18 -19.55 -14.31 10.69
N SER A 19 -20.20 -15.49 10.62
CA SER A 19 -19.52 -16.78 10.57
C SER A 19 -18.60 -16.94 9.36
N HIS A 20 -18.98 -16.36 8.20
CA HIS A 20 -18.14 -16.37 7.01
C HIS A 20 -16.85 -15.55 7.21
N GLY A 21 -16.96 -14.36 7.80
CA GLY A 21 -15.79 -13.53 8.14
C GLY A 21 -14.89 -14.21 9.16
N ILE A 22 -15.46 -14.86 10.18
CA ILE A 22 -14.70 -15.62 11.18
C ILE A 22 -13.97 -16.80 10.54
N ALA A 23 -14.64 -17.55 9.66
CA ALA A 23 -14.02 -18.66 8.94
C ALA A 23 -12.88 -18.17 8.01
N GLY A 24 -13.09 -17.05 7.31
CA GLY A 24 -12.06 -16.41 6.48
C GLY A 24 -10.85 -15.96 7.30
N LEU A 25 -11.07 -15.34 8.47
CA LEU A 25 -10.00 -14.96 9.38
C LEU A 25 -9.22 -16.17 9.89
N CYS A 26 -9.90 -17.25 10.24
CA CYS A 26 -9.26 -18.50 10.66
C CYS A 26 -8.36 -19.07 9.54
N ALA A 27 -8.87 -19.11 8.30
CA ALA A 27 -8.07 -19.54 7.14
C ALA A 27 -6.85 -18.64 6.90
N ALA A 28 -6.99 -17.32 7.01
CA ALA A 28 -5.89 -16.39 6.88
C ALA A 28 -4.80 -16.59 7.96
N ILE A 29 -5.21 -16.79 9.22
CA ILE A 29 -4.28 -17.09 10.32
C ILE A 29 -3.52 -18.39 10.06
N ASN A 30 -4.20 -19.44 9.62
CA ASN A 30 -3.56 -20.72 9.28
C ASN A 30 -2.55 -20.56 8.12
N TYR A 31 -2.90 -19.79 7.10
CA TYR A 31 -2.00 -19.46 5.99
C TYR A 31 -0.74 -18.74 6.49
N ILE A 32 -0.90 -17.68 7.30
CA ILE A 32 0.22 -16.93 7.87
C ILE A 32 1.10 -17.81 8.75
N ASN A 33 0.51 -18.67 9.57
CA ASN A 33 1.25 -19.61 10.41
C ASN A 33 2.05 -20.65 9.59
N THR A 34 1.55 -21.05 8.42
CA THR A 34 2.22 -21.97 7.51
C THR A 34 3.42 -21.33 6.83
N ILE A 35 3.26 -20.12 6.31
CA ILE A 35 4.34 -19.40 5.61
C ILE A 35 5.30 -18.73 6.59
N THR A 36 4.82 -18.29 7.72
CA THR A 36 5.45 -17.51 8.79
C THR A 36 5.64 -16.03 8.48
N ILE A 37 5.45 -15.20 9.51
CA ILE A 37 5.60 -13.73 9.39
C ILE A 37 6.99 -13.32 8.90
N PRO A 38 8.13 -13.90 9.37
CA PRO A 38 9.44 -13.51 8.87
C PRO A 38 9.64 -13.75 7.37
N VAL A 39 9.06 -14.81 6.81
CA VAL A 39 9.15 -15.10 5.37
C VAL A 39 8.34 -14.10 4.56
N ILE A 40 7.13 -13.76 5.02
CA ILE A 40 6.29 -12.72 4.41
C ILE A 40 7.01 -11.38 4.42
N ALA A 41 7.47 -10.94 5.60
CA ALA A 41 8.17 -9.68 5.77
C ALA A 41 9.43 -9.57 4.90
N LYS A 42 10.22 -10.66 4.83
CA LYS A 42 11.42 -10.70 3.98
C LYS A 42 11.06 -10.49 2.50
N LYS A 43 10.06 -11.20 1.99
CA LYS A 43 9.61 -11.07 0.60
C LYS A 43 9.12 -9.64 0.30
N GLU A 44 8.31 -9.08 1.19
CA GLU A 44 7.80 -7.71 1.04
C GLU A 44 8.93 -6.67 1.04
N GLN A 45 9.94 -6.84 1.91
CA GLN A 45 11.12 -5.99 1.92
C GLN A 45 11.94 -6.12 0.61
N GLU A 46 12.12 -7.33 0.10
CA GLU A 46 12.83 -7.55 -1.17
C GLU A 46 12.15 -6.82 -2.33
N LEU A 47 10.82 -6.90 -2.44
CA LEU A 47 10.04 -6.21 -3.46
C LEU A 47 10.15 -4.68 -3.32
N LEU A 48 9.98 -4.15 -2.11
CA LEU A 48 10.07 -2.73 -1.84
C LEU A 48 11.45 -2.15 -2.19
N TRP A 49 12.52 -2.82 -1.75
CA TRP A 49 13.88 -2.32 -2.00
C TRP A 49 14.28 -2.45 -3.46
N HIS A 50 13.75 -3.45 -4.17
CA HIS A 50 13.95 -3.58 -5.60
C HIS A 50 13.29 -2.41 -6.33
N PHE A 51 12.02 -2.12 -6.02
CA PHE A 51 11.28 -0.98 -6.56
C PHE A 51 11.98 0.35 -6.28
N TYR A 52 12.34 0.61 -5.02
CA TYR A 52 13.05 1.83 -4.63
C TYR A 52 14.33 2.04 -5.43
N LYS A 53 15.18 1.02 -5.54
CA LYS A 53 16.44 1.09 -6.29
C LYS A 53 16.23 1.37 -7.78
N GLY A 54 15.13 0.86 -8.34
CA GLY A 54 14.80 1.07 -9.75
C GLY A 54 14.42 2.50 -10.10
N ILE A 55 13.94 3.28 -9.11
CA ILE A 55 13.39 4.62 -9.36
C ILE A 55 14.10 5.75 -8.60
N CYS A 56 14.90 5.46 -7.56
CA CYS A 56 15.48 6.49 -6.67
C CYS A 56 16.47 7.46 -7.37
N ASN A 57 16.95 7.12 -8.54
CA ASN A 57 17.87 7.94 -9.32
C ASN A 57 17.18 8.70 -10.46
N ILE A 58 15.87 8.65 -10.58
CA ILE A 58 15.09 9.38 -11.59
C ILE A 58 14.80 10.77 -11.03
N PRO A 59 15.34 11.86 -11.65
CA PRO A 59 15.25 13.20 -11.07
C PRO A 59 13.82 13.73 -10.95
N GLU A 60 12.94 13.33 -11.87
CA GLU A 60 11.55 13.76 -11.94
C GLU A 60 10.66 13.07 -10.88
N ILE A 61 11.17 12.03 -10.21
CA ILE A 61 10.43 11.27 -9.20
C ILE A 61 10.85 11.72 -7.80
N HIS A 62 9.91 12.31 -7.07
CA HIS A 62 10.11 12.66 -5.67
C HIS A 62 9.55 11.57 -4.75
N ILE A 63 10.43 10.88 -4.03
CA ILE A 63 10.07 9.79 -3.10
C ILE A 63 9.96 10.35 -1.69
N TYR A 64 8.89 10.02 -0.99
CA TYR A 64 8.63 10.44 0.39
C TYR A 64 8.99 9.37 1.40
N GLY A 65 9.63 9.77 2.48
CA GLY A 65 9.98 8.93 3.63
C GLY A 65 11.49 8.75 3.81
N ASP A 66 11.85 8.19 4.98
CA ASP A 66 13.24 7.90 5.33
C ASP A 66 13.62 6.50 4.83
N PHE A 67 14.45 6.43 3.81
CA PHE A 67 14.98 5.18 3.23
C PHE A 67 16.35 4.79 3.78
N ASP A 68 16.88 5.48 4.79
CA ASP A 68 18.04 5.04 5.56
C ASP A 68 17.66 3.91 6.54
N THR A 69 16.41 3.89 7.00
CA THR A 69 15.87 2.83 7.84
C THR A 69 15.56 1.58 7.00
N LYS A 70 16.28 0.48 7.30
CA LYS A 70 16.18 -0.78 6.53
C LYS A 70 14.88 -1.54 6.75
N GLU A 71 14.40 -1.59 8.00
CA GLU A 71 13.15 -2.28 8.35
C GLU A 71 11.98 -1.32 8.28
N ARG A 72 11.08 -1.52 7.32
CA ARG A 72 9.93 -0.66 7.10
C ARG A 72 8.76 -1.41 6.50
N ALA A 73 7.56 -0.87 6.58
CA ALA A 73 6.42 -1.40 5.84
C ALA A 73 6.70 -1.36 4.33
N ALA A 74 6.20 -2.35 3.60
CA ALA A 74 6.37 -2.45 2.16
C ALA A 74 5.47 -1.46 1.39
N ILE A 75 5.66 -0.18 1.71
CA ILE A 75 4.90 0.94 1.16
C ILE A 75 5.89 2.01 0.71
N LEU A 76 5.65 2.57 -0.50
CA LEU A 76 6.39 3.70 -1.02
C LEU A 76 5.40 4.72 -1.58
N SER A 77 5.57 5.98 -1.20
CA SER A 77 4.80 7.10 -1.73
C SER A 77 5.71 8.01 -2.53
N LEU A 78 5.24 8.45 -3.69
CA LEU A 78 6.01 9.31 -4.59
C LEU A 78 5.10 10.31 -5.31
N ASN A 79 5.72 11.33 -5.90
CA ASN A 79 5.13 12.19 -6.92
C ASN A 79 6.05 12.28 -8.12
N ILE A 80 5.48 12.54 -9.28
CA ILE A 80 6.20 12.84 -10.53
C ILE A 80 6.07 14.33 -10.80
N GLU A 81 7.16 15.00 -11.15
CA GLU A 81 7.16 16.41 -11.46
C GLU A 81 6.22 16.71 -12.63
N GLY A 82 5.41 17.75 -12.49
CA GLY A 82 4.44 18.16 -13.52
C GLY A 82 3.11 17.41 -13.50
N TYR A 83 2.95 16.37 -12.67
CA TYR A 83 1.70 15.61 -12.54
C TYR A 83 1.12 15.69 -11.14
N ASP A 84 -0.20 15.73 -11.03
CA ASP A 84 -0.89 15.43 -9.77
C ASP A 84 -1.02 13.92 -9.56
N SER A 85 -1.21 13.52 -8.29
CA SER A 85 -1.25 12.09 -7.93
C SER A 85 -2.41 11.31 -8.56
N GLY A 86 -3.52 11.98 -8.87
CA GLY A 86 -4.68 11.37 -9.54
C GLY A 86 -4.33 10.99 -10.97
N THR A 87 -3.78 11.94 -11.73
CA THR A 87 -3.35 11.74 -13.12
C THR A 87 -2.35 10.59 -13.24
N VAL A 88 -1.32 10.54 -12.38
CA VAL A 88 -0.34 9.44 -12.39
C VAL A 88 -1.02 8.08 -12.12
N SER A 89 -1.92 8.02 -11.13
CA SER A 89 -2.63 6.78 -10.79
C SER A 89 -3.54 6.32 -11.91
N ASP A 90 -4.20 7.25 -12.60
CA ASP A 90 -5.09 6.95 -13.73
C ASP A 90 -4.30 6.43 -14.93
N LEU A 91 -3.15 7.04 -15.27
CA LEU A 91 -2.26 6.57 -16.33
C LEU A 91 -1.72 5.16 -16.03
N LEU A 92 -1.22 4.93 -14.81
CA LEU A 92 -0.74 3.62 -14.38
C LEU A 92 -1.83 2.54 -14.49
N SER A 93 -3.07 2.89 -14.14
CA SER A 93 -4.19 1.95 -14.21
C SER A 93 -4.64 1.67 -15.65
N GLN A 94 -4.71 2.71 -16.50
CA GLN A 94 -5.26 2.57 -17.86
C GLN A 94 -4.27 1.95 -18.85
N GLU A 95 -3.00 2.28 -18.74
CA GLU A 95 -1.98 1.88 -19.72
C GLU A 95 -1.20 0.64 -19.29
N TYR A 96 -1.04 0.43 -17.96
CA TYR A 96 -0.18 -0.64 -17.43
C TYR A 96 -0.92 -1.63 -16.52
N ASP A 97 -2.24 -1.44 -16.28
CA ASP A 97 -3.05 -2.26 -15.36
C ASP A 97 -2.47 -2.29 -13.92
N ILE A 98 -1.86 -1.17 -13.49
CA ILE A 98 -1.24 -1.03 -12.17
C ILE A 98 -2.15 -0.22 -11.27
N ALA A 99 -2.74 -0.86 -10.25
CA ALA A 99 -3.56 -0.21 -9.25
C ALA A 99 -2.69 0.44 -8.16
N THR A 100 -2.80 1.77 -8.03
CA THR A 100 -2.15 2.56 -6.97
C THR A 100 -3.20 3.35 -6.20
N ARG A 101 -2.79 3.98 -5.10
CA ARG A 101 -3.69 4.85 -4.35
C ARG A 101 -3.20 6.30 -4.39
N PRO A 102 -3.91 7.21 -5.09
CA PRO A 102 -3.58 8.62 -5.10
C PRO A 102 -4.17 9.39 -3.91
N GLY A 103 -3.74 10.62 -3.74
CA GLY A 103 -4.35 11.62 -2.85
C GLY A 103 -3.81 11.64 -1.43
N ALA A 104 -4.65 12.05 -0.48
CA ALA A 104 -4.24 12.34 0.90
C ALA A 104 -4.16 11.11 1.83
N HIS A 105 -4.53 9.91 1.37
CA HIS A 105 -4.41 8.64 2.11
C HIS A 105 -5.05 8.64 3.52
N CYS A 106 -6.07 9.48 3.77
CA CYS A 106 -6.66 9.73 5.08
C CYS A 106 -5.67 10.29 6.12
N ALA A 107 -4.59 10.95 5.68
CA ALA A 107 -3.50 11.45 6.51
C ALA A 107 -3.22 12.95 6.27
N PRO A 108 -4.20 13.87 6.45
CA PRO A 108 -4.07 15.27 6.07
C PRO A 108 -2.89 15.97 6.77
N ARG A 109 -2.61 15.63 8.03
CA ARG A 109 -1.47 16.22 8.77
C ARG A 109 -0.11 15.81 8.20
N MET A 110 -0.01 14.59 7.68
CA MET A 110 1.20 14.11 7.01
C MET A 110 1.42 14.90 5.71
N HIS A 111 0.37 15.08 4.92
CA HIS A 111 0.45 15.84 3.68
C HIS A 111 0.76 17.33 3.92
N GLN A 112 0.27 17.92 5.03
CA GLN A 112 0.68 19.26 5.46
C GLN A 112 2.19 19.33 5.77
N ALA A 113 2.72 18.34 6.50
CA ALA A 113 4.14 18.29 6.84
C ALA A 113 5.04 18.04 5.62
N LEU A 114 4.56 17.28 4.63
CA LEU A 114 5.27 16.98 3.38
C LEU A 114 5.10 18.06 2.30
N GLY A 115 4.21 19.04 2.51
CA GLY A 115 3.89 20.06 1.50
C GLY A 115 3.09 19.55 0.31
N THR A 116 2.40 18.42 0.45
CA THR A 116 1.66 17.74 -0.62
C THR A 116 0.14 17.79 -0.43
N THR A 117 -0.37 18.81 0.26
CA THR A 117 -1.80 18.95 0.56
C THR A 117 -2.65 19.06 -0.71
N GLU A 118 -2.16 19.79 -1.73
CA GLU A 118 -2.87 20.02 -2.99
C GLU A 118 -2.65 18.90 -4.02
N THR A 119 -1.43 18.39 -4.11
CA THR A 119 -1.05 17.39 -5.11
C THR A 119 -1.35 15.95 -4.66
N GLY A 120 -1.48 15.72 -3.36
CA GLY A 120 -1.50 14.38 -2.80
C GLY A 120 -0.16 13.65 -3.01
N ALA A 121 -0.19 12.34 -2.95
CA ALA A 121 0.91 11.46 -3.36
C ALA A 121 0.36 10.15 -3.93
N VAL A 122 1.13 9.51 -4.80
CA VAL A 122 0.83 8.15 -5.31
C VAL A 122 1.48 7.14 -4.40
N ARG A 123 0.69 6.23 -3.84
CA ARG A 123 1.17 5.18 -2.94
C ARG A 123 1.18 3.82 -3.62
N PHE A 124 2.34 3.23 -3.69
CA PHE A 124 2.54 1.82 -3.98
C PHE A 124 2.56 1.02 -2.69
N SER A 125 1.93 -0.14 -2.69
CA SER A 125 1.87 -1.05 -1.55
C SER A 125 2.14 -2.47 -2.04
N PHE A 126 3.18 -3.10 -1.50
CA PHE A 126 3.59 -4.45 -1.89
C PHE A 126 3.15 -5.44 -0.85
N SER A 127 2.78 -6.62 -1.30
CA SER A 127 2.43 -7.75 -0.44
C SER A 127 3.20 -9.00 -0.85
N SER A 128 3.15 -10.02 0.00
CA SER A 128 3.75 -11.32 -0.30
C SER A 128 3.13 -12.04 -1.51
N PHE A 129 2.02 -11.54 -2.03
CA PHE A 129 1.38 -12.07 -3.25
C PHE A 129 1.98 -11.49 -4.53
N ASN A 130 2.61 -10.31 -4.45
CA ASN A 130 3.25 -9.72 -5.61
C ASN A 130 4.50 -10.49 -6.06
N THR A 131 4.80 -10.35 -7.34
CA THR A 131 5.98 -10.95 -7.97
C THR A 131 7.03 -9.88 -8.27
N MET A 132 8.26 -10.32 -8.50
CA MET A 132 9.34 -9.41 -8.93
C MET A 132 9.08 -8.84 -10.33
N GLU A 133 8.43 -9.62 -11.20
CA GLU A 133 8.06 -9.21 -12.55
C GLU A 133 7.04 -8.06 -12.55
N GLU A 134 6.04 -8.12 -11.64
CA GLU A 134 5.11 -7.00 -11.44
C GLU A 134 5.82 -5.73 -10.96
N VAL A 135 6.81 -5.87 -10.10
CA VAL A 135 7.62 -4.73 -9.63
C VAL A 135 8.46 -4.14 -10.77
N GLU A 136 9.07 -4.96 -11.62
CA GLU A 136 9.79 -4.50 -12.80
C GLU A 136 8.87 -3.76 -13.78
N THR A 137 7.66 -4.28 -14.00
CA THR A 137 6.65 -3.60 -14.82
C THR A 137 6.32 -2.22 -14.25
N ALA A 138 6.17 -2.10 -12.94
CA ALA A 138 5.90 -0.82 -12.29
C ALA A 138 7.09 0.17 -12.40
N ILE A 139 8.32 -0.33 -12.30
CA ILE A 139 9.53 0.50 -12.51
C ILE A 139 9.57 1.00 -13.95
N GLN A 140 9.31 0.14 -14.92
CA GLN A 140 9.35 0.49 -16.33
C GLN A 140 8.23 1.49 -16.66
N ALA A 141 7.01 1.29 -16.17
CA ALA A 141 5.90 2.22 -16.34
C ALA A 141 6.24 3.63 -15.82
N LEU A 142 6.86 3.72 -14.64
CA LEU A 142 7.27 5.01 -14.09
C LEU A 142 8.37 5.70 -14.94
N LYS A 143 9.28 4.94 -15.54
CA LYS A 143 10.29 5.49 -16.44
C LYS A 143 9.67 6.05 -17.71
N GLU A 144 8.72 5.32 -18.29
CA GLU A 144 8.02 5.76 -19.51
C GLU A 144 7.14 6.99 -19.29
N LEU A 145 6.60 7.17 -18.05
CA LEU A 145 5.81 8.36 -17.71
C LEU A 145 6.63 9.64 -17.54
N VAL A 146 7.94 9.54 -17.37
CA VAL A 146 8.85 10.69 -17.19
C VAL A 146 9.70 11.00 -18.45
N GLU A 147 9.65 10.15 -19.48
CA GLU A 147 10.27 10.37 -20.79
C GLU A 147 9.41 11.31 -21.67
#